data_f8001d39d1eb5f1f8122af22d696edfd
#
_entry.id   f8001d39d1eb5f1f8122af22d696edfd
#
_cell.length_a   1.000
_cell.length_b   1.000
_cell.length_c   1.000
_cell.angle_alpha   90.00
_cell.angle_beta   90.00
_cell.angle_gamma   90.00
#
_symmetry.space_group_name_H-M   'P 1'
#
loop_
_entity.id
_entity.type
_entity.pdbx_description
1 polymer ?
#
loop_
_entity_poly.entity_id
_entity_poly.type
_entity_poly.pdbx_seq_one_letter_code
_entity_poly.pdbx_strand_id
1 'polypeptide(L)'
;MLLARRRDGSVRLVRRPSAGIWGGLWAPPEYESRLAAEGAGHRGAQWHEAPPLQHAFTHFDLLIRPLWAELPAVNAAAAVADEPDVLWYNAARPAPVGLPAPISQLLQAQLPQDSTP
;
A
#
# COMPACT_ATOMS: atom_id res chain seq x y z
N MET A 1 -8.12 -2.40 -1.51
CA MET A 1 -6.89 -1.65 -1.20
C MET A 1 -5.77 -2.12 -2.11
N LEU A 2 -5.16 -1.21 -2.84
CA LEU A 2 -4.12 -1.55 -3.81
C LEU A 2 -2.74 -1.25 -3.24
N LEU A 3 -1.90 -2.30 -3.15
CA LEU A 3 -0.53 -2.18 -2.68
C LEU A 3 0.42 -2.38 -3.86
N ALA A 4 0.71 -1.30 -4.56
CA ALA A 4 1.67 -1.32 -5.66
C ALA A 4 3.08 -1.32 -5.08
N ARG A 5 3.83 -2.38 -5.31
CA ARG A 5 5.13 -2.59 -4.71
C ARG A 5 6.23 -2.62 -5.75
N ARG A 6 7.27 -1.83 -5.52
CA ARG A 6 8.48 -1.83 -6.33
C ARG A 6 9.39 -2.98 -5.94
N ARG A 7 10.38 -3.23 -6.76
CA ARG A 7 11.35 -4.29 -6.49
C ARG A 7 12.16 -4.08 -5.22
N ASP A 8 12.38 -2.84 -4.84
CA ASP A 8 13.10 -2.54 -3.61
C ASP A 8 12.24 -2.71 -2.36
N GLY A 9 10.98 -3.08 -2.51
CA GLY A 9 10.05 -3.25 -1.41
C GLY A 9 9.21 -2.04 -1.09
N SER A 10 9.43 -0.92 -1.77
CA SER A 10 8.64 0.28 -1.52
C SER A 10 7.22 0.12 -2.02
N VAL A 11 6.24 0.54 -1.21
CA VAL A 11 4.82 0.46 -1.51
C VAL A 11 4.26 1.87 -1.67
N ARG A 12 3.44 2.05 -2.68
CA ARG A 12 2.82 3.34 -2.95
C ARG A 12 1.74 3.66 -1.93
N LEU A 13 1.89 4.77 -1.23
CA LEU A 13 0.91 5.27 -0.29
C LEU A 13 0.40 6.62 -0.75
N VAL A 14 -0.85 6.91 -0.41
CA VAL A 14 -1.45 8.22 -0.64
C VAL A 14 -1.92 8.77 0.68
N ARG A 15 -1.91 10.10 0.78
CA ARG A 15 -2.40 10.77 1.98
C ARG A 15 -3.92 10.80 1.96
N ARG A 16 -4.51 10.33 3.04
CA ARG A 16 -5.96 10.33 3.14
C ARG A 16 -6.48 11.74 3.42
N PRO A 17 -7.70 12.05 2.96
CA PRO A 17 -8.32 13.34 3.29
C PRO A 17 -8.37 13.54 4.80
N SER A 18 -8.35 14.80 5.23
CA SER A 18 -8.37 15.11 6.65
C SER A 18 -9.66 14.69 7.34
N ALA A 19 -10.74 14.54 6.58
CA ALA A 19 -12.02 14.06 7.09
C ALA A 19 -12.16 12.57 6.80
N GLY A 20 -12.86 11.86 7.69
CA GLY A 20 -13.14 10.44 7.51
C GLY A 20 -12.16 9.54 8.24
N ILE A 21 -12.23 8.24 7.92
CA ILE A 21 -11.38 7.23 8.56
C ILE A 21 -9.92 7.51 8.25
N TRP A 22 -9.08 7.50 9.31
CA TRP A 22 -7.65 7.68 9.18
C TRP A 22 -7.26 9.01 8.51
N GLY A 23 -8.03 10.07 8.78
CA GLY A 23 -7.80 11.37 8.16
C GLY A 23 -6.39 11.85 8.37
N GLY A 24 -5.76 12.31 7.29
CA GLY A 24 -4.40 12.83 7.31
C GLY A 24 -3.30 11.78 7.38
N LEU A 25 -3.64 10.51 7.56
CA LEU A 25 -2.66 9.44 7.58
C LEU A 25 -2.40 8.93 6.16
N TRP A 26 -1.26 8.25 6.00
CA TRP A 26 -0.86 7.67 4.72
C TRP A 26 -1.26 6.19 4.64
N ALA A 27 -1.86 5.79 3.54
CA ALA A 27 -2.30 4.43 3.34
C ALA A 27 -2.33 4.08 1.85
N PRO A 28 -2.33 2.79 1.50
CA PRO A 28 -2.52 2.40 0.10
C PRO A 28 -3.87 2.89 -0.41
N PRO A 29 -3.97 3.28 -1.69
CA PRO A 29 -5.24 3.75 -2.23
C PRO A 29 -6.29 2.65 -2.26
N GLU A 30 -7.55 3.03 -2.14
CA GLU A 30 -8.68 2.12 -2.17
C GLU A 30 -9.39 2.20 -3.51
N TYR A 31 -9.88 1.05 -3.96
CA TYR A 31 -10.66 0.94 -5.18
C TYR A 31 -11.88 0.08 -4.89
N GLU A 32 -12.95 0.32 -5.65
CA GLU A 32 -14.22 -0.37 -5.42
C GLU A 32 -14.16 -1.85 -5.76
N SER A 33 -13.26 -2.23 -6.66
CA SER A 33 -13.14 -3.61 -7.11
C SER A 33 -11.71 -3.87 -7.60
N ARG A 34 -11.39 -5.15 -7.77
CA ARG A 34 -10.12 -5.55 -8.36
C ARG A 34 -9.98 -4.99 -9.77
N LEU A 35 -11.06 -5.00 -10.53
CA LEU A 35 -11.03 -4.49 -11.90
C LEU A 35 -10.67 -3.00 -11.93
N ALA A 36 -11.27 -2.22 -11.03
CA ALA A 36 -10.95 -0.80 -10.91
C ALA A 36 -9.49 -0.59 -10.52
N ALA A 37 -8.98 -1.40 -9.59
CA ALA A 37 -7.59 -1.32 -9.18
C ALA A 37 -6.63 -1.65 -10.32
N GLU A 38 -6.94 -2.70 -11.08
CA GLU A 38 -6.11 -3.08 -12.22
C GLU A 38 -6.09 -2.00 -13.31
N GLY A 39 -7.16 -1.23 -13.40
CA GLY A 39 -7.24 -0.11 -14.33
C GLY A 39 -6.44 1.12 -13.92
N ALA A 40 -5.80 1.10 -12.76
CA ALA A 40 -5.07 2.26 -12.24
C ALA A 40 -3.73 2.53 -12.94
N GLY A 41 -3.33 1.72 -13.92
CA GLY A 41 -2.19 2.03 -14.77
C GLY A 41 -0.89 1.34 -14.42
N HIS A 42 -0.93 0.27 -13.65
CA HIS A 42 0.28 -0.48 -13.29
C HIS A 42 0.55 -1.59 -14.31
N ARG A 43 0.99 -1.19 -15.49
CA ARG A 43 1.26 -2.14 -16.56
C ARG A 43 2.37 -3.11 -16.21
N GLY A 44 2.17 -4.37 -16.58
CA GLY A 44 3.17 -5.40 -16.36
C GLY A 44 3.25 -5.89 -14.94
N ALA A 45 2.40 -5.41 -14.06
CA ALA A 45 2.38 -5.85 -12.68
C ALA A 45 1.89 -7.28 -12.58
N GLN A 46 2.43 -8.01 -11.60
CA GLN A 46 1.89 -9.31 -11.22
C GLN A 46 0.95 -9.11 -10.05
N TRP A 47 -0.28 -9.57 -10.21
CA TRP A 47 -1.35 -9.30 -9.27
C TRP A 47 -1.62 -10.52 -8.40
N HIS A 48 -1.76 -10.30 -7.09
CA HIS A 48 -2.19 -11.36 -6.19
C HIS A 48 -2.96 -10.77 -5.02
N GLU A 49 -3.98 -11.50 -4.58
CA GLU A 49 -4.78 -11.10 -3.43
C GLU A 49 -4.20 -11.72 -2.18
N ALA A 50 -4.16 -10.93 -1.11
CA ALA A 50 -3.78 -11.42 0.20
C ALA A 50 -5.04 -11.68 1.03
N PRO A 51 -4.94 -12.45 2.13
CA PRO A 51 -6.08 -12.68 3.00
C PRO A 51 -6.63 -11.37 3.54
N PRO A 52 -7.97 -11.26 3.68
CA PRO A 52 -8.58 -10.07 4.23
C PRO A 52 -8.14 -9.82 5.65
N LEU A 53 -8.06 -8.54 6.02
CA LEU A 53 -7.76 -8.10 7.38
C LEU A 53 -8.98 -7.40 7.95
N GLN A 54 -9.29 -7.68 9.20
CA GLN A 54 -10.36 -6.99 9.89
C GLN A 54 -9.78 -6.09 10.97
N HIS A 55 -10.27 -4.86 10.99
CA HIS A 55 -9.89 -3.90 12.01
C HIS A 55 -11.14 -3.36 12.68
N ALA A 56 -11.20 -3.51 14.01
CA ALA A 56 -12.36 -3.08 14.77
C ALA A 56 -12.19 -1.63 15.24
N PHE A 57 -13.17 -0.81 14.93
CA PHE A 57 -13.32 0.51 15.52
C PHE A 57 -14.41 0.44 16.59
N THR A 58 -14.53 1.50 17.37
CA THR A 58 -15.53 1.54 18.44
C THR A 58 -16.95 1.34 17.92
N HIS A 59 -17.24 1.86 16.73
CA HIS A 59 -18.61 1.88 16.20
C HIS A 59 -18.82 0.99 14.99
N PHE A 60 -17.75 0.38 14.42
CA PHE A 60 -17.87 -0.46 13.23
C PHE A 60 -16.59 -1.25 13.02
N ASP A 61 -16.69 -2.26 12.20
CA ASP A 61 -15.52 -3.04 11.76
C ASP A 61 -15.16 -2.67 10.32
N LEU A 62 -13.87 -2.60 10.05
CA LEU A 62 -13.38 -2.37 8.70
C LEU A 62 -12.75 -3.65 8.16
N LEU A 63 -13.21 -4.08 7.00
CA LEU A 63 -12.62 -5.21 6.30
C LEU A 63 -11.70 -4.68 5.22
N ILE A 64 -10.43 -5.01 5.33
CA ILE A 64 -9.42 -4.61 4.35
C ILE A 64 -9.13 -5.80 3.45
N ARG A 65 -9.25 -5.60 2.15
CA ARG A 65 -8.94 -6.64 1.16
C ARG A 65 -7.69 -6.21 0.39
N PRO A 66 -6.51 -6.68 0.79
CA PRO A 66 -5.28 -6.27 0.12
C PRO A 66 -5.18 -6.90 -1.27
N LEU A 67 -4.85 -6.09 -2.26
CA LEU A 67 -4.50 -6.54 -3.59
C LEU A 67 -3.09 -6.04 -3.88
N TRP A 68 -2.17 -6.97 -4.04
CA TRP A 68 -0.78 -6.64 -4.30
C TRP A 68 -0.52 -6.58 -5.80
N ALA A 69 0.19 -5.56 -6.22
CA ALA A 69 0.67 -5.41 -7.59
C ALA A 69 2.19 -5.34 -7.53
N GLU A 70 2.84 -6.43 -7.92
CA GLU A 70 4.31 -6.49 -7.97
C GLU A 70 4.75 -5.82 -9.26
N LEU A 71 5.36 -4.66 -9.15
CA LEU A 71 5.74 -3.88 -10.31
C LEU A 71 7.00 -4.46 -10.97
N PRO A 72 7.07 -4.46 -12.30
CA PRO A 72 8.25 -4.93 -12.99
C PRO A 72 9.46 -4.03 -12.70
N ALA A 73 10.65 -4.54 -12.97
CA ALA A 73 11.88 -3.76 -12.85
C ALA A 73 11.93 -2.75 -13.99
N VAL A 74 11.14 -1.71 -13.86
CA VAL A 74 11.09 -0.69 -14.88
C VAL A 74 12.02 0.44 -14.58
N ASN A 75 12.19 1.23 -15.57
CA ASN A 75 12.88 2.48 -15.57
C ASN A 75 12.59 3.27 -14.29
N ALA A 76 13.53 3.29 -13.39
CA ALA A 76 13.38 3.97 -12.12
C ALA A 76 13.13 5.47 -12.29
N ALA A 77 13.65 6.05 -13.36
CA ALA A 77 13.45 7.47 -13.60
C ALA A 77 12.00 7.82 -13.89
N ALA A 78 11.27 6.91 -14.54
CA ALA A 78 9.87 7.14 -14.80
C ALA A 78 9.01 7.03 -13.55
N ALA A 79 9.54 6.40 -12.52
CA ALA A 79 8.80 6.16 -11.29
C ALA A 79 8.94 7.27 -10.27
N VAL A 80 9.75 8.27 -10.56
CA VAL A 80 10.10 9.34 -9.61
C VAL A 80 9.33 10.62 -9.92
N ALA A 81 8.08 10.51 -10.33
CA ALA A 81 7.26 11.69 -10.44
C ALA A 81 6.92 12.15 -9.02
N ASP A 82 7.37 13.33 -8.65
CA ASP A 82 6.99 13.93 -7.38
C ASP A 82 5.53 14.33 -7.45
N GLU A 83 4.67 13.43 -7.05
CA GLU A 83 3.25 13.71 -6.94
C GLU A 83 2.96 14.17 -5.52
N PRO A 84 2.26 15.28 -5.34
CA PRO A 84 1.83 15.68 -4.01
C PRO A 84 0.93 14.60 -3.43
N ASP A 85 1.01 14.39 -2.12
CA ASP A 85 0.20 13.40 -1.41
C ASP A 85 0.42 11.95 -1.86
N VAL A 86 1.56 11.67 -2.49
CA VAL A 86 1.98 10.30 -2.83
C VAL A 86 3.37 10.06 -2.26
N LEU A 87 3.54 8.90 -1.66
CA LEU A 87 4.80 8.51 -1.05
C LEU A 87 5.09 7.05 -1.36
N TRP A 88 6.33 6.75 -1.72
CA TRP A 88 6.80 5.39 -1.84
C TRP A 88 7.47 5.01 -0.52
N TYR A 89 6.78 4.17 0.26
CA TYR A 89 7.15 3.85 1.63
C TYR A 89 7.83 2.48 1.69
N ASN A 90 9.02 2.44 2.27
CA ASN A 90 9.73 1.18 2.47
C ASN A 90 9.78 0.89 3.98
N ALA A 91 9.16 -0.21 4.39
CA ALA A 91 9.11 -0.56 5.81
C ALA A 91 10.49 -0.88 6.39
N ALA A 92 11.44 -1.23 5.57
CA ALA A 92 12.82 -1.44 6.02
C ALA A 92 13.55 -0.12 6.28
N ARG A 93 13.05 0.97 5.69
CA ARG A 93 13.59 2.32 5.89
C ARG A 93 12.41 3.27 6.05
N PRO A 94 11.70 3.18 7.18
CA PRO A 94 10.44 3.91 7.34
C PRO A 94 10.65 5.41 7.29
N ALA A 95 9.79 6.08 6.52
CA ALA A 95 9.73 7.53 6.53
C ALA A 95 8.96 8.01 7.75
N PRO A 96 9.22 9.23 8.24
CA PRO A 96 8.57 9.75 9.45
C PRO A 96 7.15 10.24 9.14
N VAL A 97 6.28 9.36 8.72
CA VAL A 97 4.88 9.66 8.41
C VAL A 97 3.95 8.79 9.23
N GLY A 98 2.74 9.28 9.47
CA GLY A 98 1.75 8.53 10.22
C GLY A 98 1.07 7.48 9.35
N LEU A 99 1.01 6.26 9.85
CA LEU A 99 0.31 5.15 9.22
C LEU A 99 -0.76 4.61 10.17
N PRO A 100 -1.93 4.21 9.66
CA PRO A 100 -2.85 3.45 10.48
C PRO A 100 -2.19 2.15 10.96
N ALA A 101 -2.50 1.74 12.19
CA ALA A 101 -1.88 0.56 12.77
C ALA A 101 -2.01 -0.70 11.90
N PRO A 102 -3.19 -1.03 11.34
CA PRO A 102 -3.29 -2.22 10.49
C PRO A 102 -2.47 -2.10 9.22
N ILE A 103 -2.29 -0.90 8.69
CA ILE A 103 -1.45 -0.70 7.50
C ILE A 103 0.02 -0.90 7.85
N SER A 104 0.46 -0.37 8.98
CA SER A 104 1.82 -0.56 9.44
C SER A 104 2.13 -2.05 9.62
N GLN A 105 1.21 -2.79 10.22
CA GLN A 105 1.36 -4.22 10.41
C GLN A 105 1.42 -4.96 9.07
N LEU A 106 0.56 -4.59 8.13
CA LEU A 106 0.51 -5.21 6.82
C LEU A 106 1.83 -5.01 6.07
N LEU A 107 2.37 -3.81 6.10
CA LEU A 107 3.61 -3.50 5.41
C LEU A 107 4.80 -4.21 6.05
N GLN A 108 4.84 -4.28 7.37
CA GLN A 108 5.91 -4.98 8.07
C GLN A 108 5.86 -6.48 7.84
N ALA A 109 4.67 -7.04 7.74
CA ALA A 109 4.51 -8.48 7.50
C ALA A 109 5.02 -8.88 6.11
N GLN A 110 5.17 -7.94 5.19
CA GLN A 110 5.66 -8.21 3.85
C GLN A 110 7.16 -8.01 3.70
N LEU A 111 7.85 -7.65 4.78
CA LEU A 111 9.30 -7.57 4.72
C LEU A 111 9.90 -8.96 4.54
N PRO A 112 11.02 -9.06 3.80
CA PRO A 112 11.71 -10.33 3.67
C PRO A 112 12.04 -10.88 5.06
N GLN A 113 11.76 -12.15 5.25
CA GLN A 113 12.10 -12.85 6.49
C GLN A 113 13.53 -13.33 6.37
N ASP A 114 14.46 -12.47 6.66
CA ASP A 114 15.88 -12.81 6.54
C ASP A 114 16.26 -13.96 7.44
N SER A 115 15.51 -14.11 8.49
CA SER A 115 15.70 -15.23 9.39
C SER A 115 15.32 -16.54 8.75
N THR A 116 14.66 -16.48 7.64
CA THR A 116 14.40 -17.71 6.95
C THR A 116 15.60 -18.08 6.18
N PRO A 117 16.36 -18.82 6.65
CA PRO A 117 17.32 -19.53 5.83
C PRO A 117 16.66 -20.73 5.32
#